data_7840227e4bcc7dc46b8f8cd103341e5a
#
_entry.id   7840227e4bcc7dc46b8f8cd103341e5a
#
_cell.length_a   1.000
_cell.length_b   1.000
_cell.length_c   1.000
_cell.angle_alpha   90.00
_cell.angle_beta   90.00
_cell.angle_gamma   90.00
#
_symmetry.space_group_name_H-M   'P 1'
#
loop_
_entity.id
_entity.type
_entity.pdbx_description
1 polymer ?
#
loop_
_entity_poly.entity_id
_entity_poly.type
_entity_poly.pdbx_seq_one_letter_code
_entity_poly.pdbx_strand_id
1 'polypeptide(L)'
;TLMDEQFMTYGSAKVMLANVTFNQADSLVDSLENVDGVKEVAFDDSSDHFKGTNALFDITFSGTSDEQVSKDALNSVKDILADYDVYVSTEVGSEESSAESLAKDMNIILVLAVVVIVAVLLLSTKAYLQIPVLLITFGVAAILNMGTNYWFGTISSITNSIAVVLQLALAIDYAIILCDRFM
;
A
#
# COMPACT_ATOMS: atom_id res chain seq x y z
N THR A 1 -23.63 -7.82 1.33
CA THR A 1 -24.69 -7.08 2.04
C THR A 1 -25.49 -6.26 1.03
N LEU A 2 -26.76 -5.89 1.36
CA LEU A 2 -27.66 -5.10 0.50
C LEU A 2 -27.07 -3.76 0.02
N MET A 3 -26.05 -3.24 0.66
CA MET A 3 -25.31 -2.04 0.22
C MET A 3 -24.33 -2.34 -0.93
N ASP A 4 -23.68 -3.46 -0.93
CA ASP A 4 -22.70 -3.83 -1.97
C ASP A 4 -23.38 -4.14 -3.32
N GLU A 5 -24.64 -4.58 -3.29
CA GLU A 5 -25.42 -4.85 -4.50
C GLU A 5 -26.06 -3.58 -5.13
N GLN A 6 -26.23 -2.50 -4.38
CA GLN A 6 -26.88 -1.28 -4.86
C GLN A 6 -25.93 -0.13 -5.20
N PHE A 7 -24.68 -0.17 -4.76
CA PHE A 7 -23.66 0.85 -5.05
C PHE A 7 -22.36 0.18 -5.51
N MET A 8 -22.37 -0.39 -6.71
CA MET A 8 -21.11 -0.78 -7.36
C MET A 8 -20.33 0.49 -7.69
N THR A 9 -19.29 0.75 -6.93
CA THR A 9 -18.31 1.77 -7.27
C THR A 9 -17.31 1.12 -8.23
N TYR A 10 -17.42 1.45 -9.50
CA TYR A 10 -16.47 0.99 -10.51
C TYR A 10 -15.08 1.53 -10.21
N GLY A 11 -14.06 0.71 -10.48
CA GLY A 11 -12.68 1.16 -10.42
C GLY A 11 -12.44 2.28 -11.44
N SER A 12 -11.65 3.28 -11.07
CA SER A 12 -11.30 4.38 -11.94
C SER A 12 -9.82 4.68 -11.93
N ALA A 13 -9.32 5.23 -13.04
CA ALA A 13 -7.96 5.70 -13.16
C ALA A 13 -7.93 7.03 -13.92
N LYS A 14 -7.12 7.96 -13.41
CA LYS A 14 -6.75 9.19 -14.13
C LYS A 14 -5.36 9.00 -14.72
N VAL A 15 -5.29 9.08 -16.03
CA VAL A 15 -4.05 8.88 -16.77
C VAL A 15 -3.67 10.17 -17.48
N MET A 16 -2.55 10.76 -17.08
CA MET A 16 -2.04 11.97 -17.71
C MET A 16 -0.86 11.62 -18.62
N LEU A 17 -0.93 12.05 -19.86
CA LEU A 17 0.16 11.99 -20.83
C LEU A 17 0.79 13.39 -20.97
N ALA A 18 2.10 13.45 -20.87
CA ALA A 18 2.85 14.68 -21.13
C ALA A 18 3.46 14.68 -22.54
N ASN A 19 3.65 15.87 -23.08
CA ASN A 19 4.28 16.10 -24.39
C ASN A 19 3.53 15.46 -25.58
N VAL A 20 2.20 15.46 -25.56
CA VAL A 20 1.34 14.96 -26.64
C VAL A 20 0.54 16.10 -27.27
N THR A 21 0.21 15.95 -28.54
CA THR A 21 -0.75 16.82 -29.21
C THR A 21 -2.17 16.30 -29.00
N PHE A 22 -3.17 17.20 -29.14
CA PHE A 22 -4.57 16.79 -29.01
C PHE A 22 -4.93 15.63 -29.95
N ASN A 23 -4.52 15.69 -31.23
CA ASN A 23 -4.82 14.64 -32.21
C ASN A 23 -4.17 13.30 -31.85
N GLN A 24 -2.98 13.31 -31.23
CA GLN A 24 -2.35 12.09 -30.73
C GLN A 24 -3.13 11.51 -29.56
N ALA A 25 -3.53 12.36 -28.61
CA ALA A 25 -4.33 11.94 -27.49
C ALA A 25 -5.68 11.40 -27.92
N ASP A 26 -6.38 12.09 -28.82
CA ASP A 26 -7.67 11.68 -29.38
C ASP A 26 -7.59 10.30 -30.08
N SER A 27 -6.52 10.06 -30.83
CA SER A 27 -6.30 8.75 -31.49
C SER A 27 -6.05 7.59 -30.53
N LEU A 28 -5.65 7.88 -29.28
CA LEU A 28 -5.44 6.85 -28.25
C LEU A 28 -6.75 6.46 -27.56
N VAL A 29 -7.77 7.30 -27.58
CA VAL A 29 -9.08 7.02 -26.95
C VAL A 29 -9.64 5.71 -27.46
N ASP A 30 -9.73 5.55 -28.80
CA ASP A 30 -10.23 4.32 -29.42
C ASP A 30 -9.44 3.08 -29.00
N SER A 31 -8.12 3.23 -28.84
CA SER A 31 -7.25 2.13 -28.43
C SER A 31 -7.45 1.76 -26.97
N LEU A 32 -7.71 2.74 -26.11
CA LEU A 32 -7.95 2.55 -24.68
C LEU A 32 -9.36 1.99 -24.42
N GLU A 33 -10.38 2.44 -25.18
CA GLU A 33 -11.75 1.91 -25.08
C GLU A 33 -11.86 0.46 -25.51
N ASN A 34 -11.01 0.02 -26.44
CA ASN A 34 -10.98 -1.37 -26.89
C ASN A 34 -10.24 -2.33 -25.93
N VAL A 35 -9.70 -1.85 -24.82
CA VAL A 35 -9.08 -2.72 -23.82
C VAL A 35 -10.16 -3.49 -23.06
N ASP A 36 -9.99 -4.81 -22.98
CA ASP A 36 -10.90 -5.66 -22.20
C ASP A 36 -10.88 -5.26 -20.73
N GLY A 37 -12.06 -5.02 -20.17
CA GLY A 37 -12.22 -4.52 -18.81
C GLY A 37 -12.28 -2.99 -18.67
N VAL A 38 -12.09 -2.22 -19.72
CA VAL A 38 -12.40 -0.78 -19.77
C VAL A 38 -13.88 -0.63 -20.13
N LYS A 39 -14.56 0.23 -19.40
CA LYS A 39 -15.99 0.54 -19.62
C LYS A 39 -16.18 1.84 -20.39
N GLU A 40 -15.40 2.84 -20.06
CA GLU A 40 -15.51 4.20 -20.61
C GLU A 40 -14.18 4.93 -20.45
N VAL A 41 -13.82 5.73 -21.45
CA VAL A 41 -12.70 6.66 -21.43
C VAL A 41 -13.23 8.05 -21.71
N ALA A 42 -13.19 8.94 -20.72
CA ALA A 42 -13.59 10.33 -20.89
C ALA A 42 -12.36 11.17 -21.28
N PHE A 43 -12.43 11.78 -22.45
CA PHE A 43 -11.46 12.73 -22.97
C PHE A 43 -12.15 13.72 -23.91
N ASP A 44 -11.90 15.00 -23.76
CA ASP A 44 -12.43 16.05 -24.61
C ASP A 44 -11.43 17.23 -24.76
N ASP A 45 -11.80 18.26 -25.50
CA ASP A 45 -11.01 19.47 -25.74
C ASP A 45 -11.14 20.50 -24.61
N SER A 46 -11.79 20.16 -23.51
CA SER A 46 -11.91 21.04 -22.35
C SER A 46 -10.54 21.27 -21.67
N SER A 47 -10.44 22.37 -20.94
CA SER A 47 -9.24 22.67 -20.16
C SER A 47 -8.99 21.68 -19.01
N ASP A 48 -9.95 20.82 -18.71
CA ASP A 48 -9.87 19.80 -17.68
C ASP A 48 -9.19 18.53 -18.21
N HIS A 49 -9.37 18.20 -19.49
CA HIS A 49 -8.77 17.04 -20.13
C HIS A 49 -7.57 17.35 -21.02
N PHE A 50 -7.50 18.55 -21.62
CA PHE A 50 -6.35 18.93 -22.43
C PHE A 50 -5.85 20.33 -22.12
N LYS A 51 -4.57 20.44 -21.71
CA LYS A 51 -3.95 21.71 -21.40
C LYS A 51 -2.50 21.79 -21.86
N GLY A 52 -2.23 22.67 -22.82
CA GLY A 52 -0.90 22.85 -23.38
C GLY A 52 -0.46 21.66 -24.22
N THR A 53 0.40 20.81 -23.68
CA THR A 53 0.88 19.57 -24.29
C THR A 53 0.58 18.34 -23.41
N ASN A 54 -0.35 18.49 -22.48
CA ASN A 54 -0.72 17.42 -21.55
C ASN A 54 -2.18 17.02 -21.79
N ALA A 55 -2.42 15.74 -21.90
CA ALA A 55 -3.73 15.13 -21.99
C ALA A 55 -4.06 14.35 -20.72
N LEU A 56 -5.27 14.46 -20.21
CA LEU A 56 -5.78 13.73 -19.06
C LEU A 56 -6.96 12.88 -19.49
N PHE A 57 -6.83 11.57 -19.32
CA PHE A 57 -7.89 10.60 -19.56
C PHE A 57 -8.49 10.15 -18.22
N ASP A 58 -9.81 10.21 -18.11
CA ASP A 58 -10.54 9.61 -17.01
C ASP A 58 -11.08 8.27 -17.46
N ILE A 59 -10.48 7.18 -16.97
CA ILE A 59 -10.81 5.81 -17.37
C ILE A 59 -11.65 5.17 -16.27
N THR A 60 -12.81 4.63 -16.66
CA THR A 60 -13.68 3.83 -15.80
C THR A 60 -13.60 2.37 -16.22
N PHE A 61 -13.33 1.48 -15.28
CA PHE A 61 -13.26 0.03 -15.53
C PHE A 61 -14.62 -0.65 -15.36
N SER A 62 -14.76 -1.87 -15.87
CA SER A 62 -16.00 -2.65 -15.81
C SER A 62 -16.19 -3.33 -14.45
N GLY A 63 -15.13 -3.50 -13.69
CA GLY A 63 -15.12 -4.09 -12.34
C GLY A 63 -14.87 -3.05 -11.24
N THR A 64 -14.89 -3.49 -9.99
CA THR A 64 -14.50 -2.68 -8.83
C THR A 64 -12.99 -2.49 -8.75
N SER A 65 -12.51 -1.60 -7.88
CA SER A 65 -11.07 -1.31 -7.72
C SER A 65 -10.23 -2.54 -7.34
N ASP A 66 -10.83 -3.53 -6.69
CA ASP A 66 -10.12 -4.72 -6.18
C ASP A 66 -10.22 -5.92 -7.11
N GLU A 67 -11.11 -5.87 -8.10
CA GLU A 67 -11.32 -6.98 -9.03
C GLU A 67 -10.14 -7.14 -9.99
N GLN A 68 -9.84 -8.41 -10.31
CA GLN A 68 -8.73 -8.75 -11.21
C GLN A 68 -8.93 -8.16 -12.61
N VAL A 69 -10.17 -8.07 -13.08
CA VAL A 69 -10.52 -7.48 -14.39
C VAL A 69 -10.04 -6.04 -14.49
N SER A 70 -10.26 -5.23 -13.43
CA SER A 70 -9.82 -3.83 -13.39
C SER A 70 -8.29 -3.71 -13.32
N LYS A 71 -7.62 -4.63 -12.61
CA LYS A 71 -6.15 -4.68 -12.52
C LYS A 71 -5.51 -5.05 -13.86
N ASP A 72 -6.05 -6.05 -14.53
CA ASP A 72 -5.56 -6.50 -15.83
C ASP A 72 -5.79 -5.43 -16.90
N ALA A 73 -6.96 -4.79 -16.90
CA ALA A 73 -7.26 -3.66 -17.76
C ALA A 73 -6.30 -2.49 -17.54
N LEU A 74 -6.02 -2.13 -16.28
CA LEU A 74 -5.07 -1.07 -15.94
C LEU A 74 -3.65 -1.39 -16.43
N ASN A 75 -3.21 -2.64 -16.33
CA ASN A 75 -1.91 -3.07 -16.83
C ASN A 75 -1.86 -2.98 -18.36
N SER A 76 -2.91 -3.41 -19.06
CA SER A 76 -3.01 -3.30 -20.52
C SER A 76 -3.01 -1.84 -20.98
N VAL A 77 -3.69 -0.95 -20.24
CA VAL A 77 -3.64 0.50 -20.49
C VAL A 77 -2.21 1.04 -20.34
N LYS A 78 -1.50 0.64 -19.27
CA LYS A 78 -0.10 1.04 -19.08
C LYS A 78 0.82 0.53 -20.17
N ASP A 79 0.61 -0.69 -20.66
CA ASP A 79 1.41 -1.30 -21.73
C ASP A 79 1.21 -0.56 -23.06
N ILE A 80 -0.04 -0.17 -23.40
CA ILE A 80 -0.35 0.63 -24.59
C ILE A 80 0.33 2.01 -24.52
N LEU A 81 0.43 2.57 -23.33
CA LEU A 81 0.98 3.90 -23.13
C LEU A 81 2.48 3.91 -22.74
N ALA A 82 3.14 2.74 -22.76
CA ALA A 82 4.53 2.59 -22.32
C ALA A 82 5.55 3.47 -23.09
N ASP A 83 5.24 3.83 -24.33
CA ASP A 83 6.08 4.68 -25.17
C ASP A 83 5.92 6.19 -24.90
N TYR A 84 5.00 6.56 -24.01
CA TYR A 84 4.68 7.95 -23.65
C TYR A 84 5.15 8.29 -22.23
N ASP A 85 5.25 9.58 -21.94
CA ASP A 85 5.52 10.05 -20.56
C ASP A 85 4.21 10.06 -19.77
N VAL A 86 3.97 9.00 -19.02
CA VAL A 86 2.70 8.66 -18.38
C VAL A 86 2.75 8.84 -16.87
N TYR A 87 1.74 9.52 -16.35
CA TYR A 87 1.47 9.62 -14.91
C TYR A 87 0.09 9.05 -14.61
N VAL A 88 0.03 8.03 -13.78
CA VAL A 88 -1.22 7.33 -13.43
C VAL A 88 -1.59 7.57 -11.97
N SER A 89 -2.80 8.04 -11.74
CA SER A 89 -3.42 8.13 -10.42
C SER A 89 -4.66 7.24 -10.41
N THR A 90 -4.67 6.21 -9.56
CA THR A 90 -5.75 5.22 -9.55
C THR A 90 -5.96 4.64 -8.16
N GLU A 91 -7.19 4.22 -7.88
CA GLU A 91 -7.53 3.40 -6.72
C GLU A 91 -7.46 1.89 -7.04
N VAL A 92 -7.39 1.52 -8.32
CA VAL A 92 -7.33 0.12 -8.76
C VAL A 92 -6.01 -0.52 -8.33
N GLY A 93 -6.09 -1.58 -7.53
CA GLY A 93 -4.93 -2.29 -6.98
C GLY A 93 -4.10 -1.47 -5.99
N SER A 94 -4.56 -0.28 -5.58
CA SER A 94 -3.83 0.61 -4.67
C SER A 94 -3.68 -0.01 -3.28
N GLU A 95 -4.64 -0.79 -2.83
CA GLU A 95 -4.56 -1.48 -1.53
C GLU A 95 -3.46 -2.54 -1.52
N GLU A 96 -3.33 -3.36 -2.56
CA GLU A 96 -2.26 -4.36 -2.66
C GLU A 96 -0.89 -3.71 -2.82
N SER A 97 -0.76 -2.73 -3.72
CA SER A 97 0.49 -2.00 -3.94
C SER A 97 0.92 -1.22 -2.70
N SER A 98 -0.02 -0.60 -2.01
CA SER A 98 0.23 0.11 -0.76
C SER A 98 0.57 -0.86 0.37
N ALA A 99 -0.13 -2.00 0.46
CA ALA A 99 0.14 -3.03 1.45
C ALA A 99 1.52 -3.66 1.27
N GLU A 100 1.94 -3.93 0.04
CA GLU A 100 3.28 -4.47 -0.25
C GLU A 100 4.38 -3.45 0.06
N SER A 101 4.21 -2.20 -0.33
CA SER A 101 5.14 -1.11 -0.01
C SER A 101 5.22 -0.88 1.49
N LEU A 102 4.07 -0.82 2.18
CA LEU A 102 4.02 -0.70 3.64
C LEU A 102 4.66 -1.89 4.34
N ALA A 103 4.44 -3.13 3.86
CA ALA A 103 5.06 -4.32 4.45
C ALA A 103 6.58 -4.29 4.32
N LYS A 104 7.11 -3.81 3.20
CA LYS A 104 8.54 -3.66 2.97
C LYS A 104 9.13 -2.57 3.85
N ASP A 105 8.51 -1.41 3.93
CA ASP A 105 8.94 -0.30 4.78
C ASP A 105 8.86 -0.66 6.26
N MET A 106 7.81 -1.38 6.67
CA MET A 106 7.66 -1.87 8.03
C MET A 106 8.75 -2.85 8.42
N ASN A 107 9.17 -3.72 7.52
CA ASN A 107 10.27 -4.64 7.81
C ASN A 107 11.57 -3.90 8.08
N ILE A 108 11.86 -2.83 7.33
CA ILE A 108 13.02 -1.96 7.56
C ILE A 108 12.90 -1.24 8.90
N ILE A 109 11.74 -0.66 9.20
CA ILE A 109 11.48 0.04 10.47
C ILE A 109 11.63 -0.91 11.65
N LEU A 110 11.13 -2.15 11.54
CA LEU A 110 11.19 -3.16 12.59
C LEU A 110 12.64 -3.57 12.87
N VAL A 111 13.44 -3.80 11.85
CA VAL A 111 14.87 -4.12 11.99
C VAL A 111 15.61 -2.94 12.65
N LEU A 112 15.36 -1.71 12.19
CA LEU A 112 15.96 -0.51 12.78
C LEU A 112 15.55 -0.35 14.26
N ALA A 113 14.28 -0.56 14.58
CA ALA A 113 13.78 -0.50 15.95
C ALA A 113 14.47 -1.52 16.85
N VAL A 114 14.61 -2.77 16.41
CA VAL A 114 15.32 -3.82 17.16
C VAL A 114 16.78 -3.43 17.40
N VAL A 115 17.46 -2.88 16.40
CA VAL A 115 18.85 -2.42 16.55
C VAL A 115 18.95 -1.30 17.60
N VAL A 116 18.05 -0.33 17.55
CA VAL A 116 18.02 0.77 18.55
C VAL A 116 17.75 0.24 19.95
N ILE A 117 16.82 -0.70 20.10
CA ILE A 117 16.48 -1.33 21.37
C ILE A 117 17.70 -2.05 21.96
N VAL A 118 18.35 -2.87 21.14
CA VAL A 118 19.55 -3.60 21.56
C VAL A 118 20.64 -2.62 22.00
N ALA A 119 20.85 -1.53 21.26
CA ALA A 119 21.82 -0.50 21.61
C ALA A 119 21.47 0.17 22.96
N VAL A 120 20.21 0.55 23.16
CA VAL A 120 19.75 1.15 24.43
C VAL A 120 19.91 0.18 25.59
N LEU A 121 19.53 -1.08 25.42
CA LEU A 121 19.69 -2.11 26.46
C LEU A 121 21.16 -2.36 26.81
N LEU A 122 22.06 -2.39 25.82
CA LEU A 122 23.50 -2.54 26.04
C LEU A 122 24.09 -1.37 26.83
N LEU A 123 23.62 -0.16 26.59
CA LEU A 123 24.08 1.04 27.30
C LEU A 123 23.47 1.18 28.72
N SER A 124 22.22 0.72 28.86
CA SER A 124 21.46 0.87 30.10
C SER A 124 21.70 -0.25 31.11
N THR A 125 22.03 -1.48 30.64
CA THR A 125 22.09 -2.67 31.50
C THR A 125 23.53 -3.06 31.82
N LYS A 126 23.85 -3.22 33.10
CA LYS A 126 25.11 -3.82 33.58
C LYS A 126 25.13 -5.34 33.51
N ALA A 127 23.97 -5.98 33.31
CA ALA A 127 23.79 -7.42 33.28
C ALA A 127 23.50 -7.92 31.85
N TYR A 128 24.54 -8.21 31.08
CA TYR A 128 24.42 -8.64 29.68
C TYR A 128 23.57 -9.89 29.46
N LEU A 129 23.37 -10.74 30.47
CA LEU A 129 22.53 -11.92 30.38
C LEU A 129 21.02 -11.61 30.31
N GLN A 130 20.59 -10.42 30.73
CA GLN A 130 19.18 -10.01 30.66
C GLN A 130 18.72 -9.68 29.25
N ILE A 131 19.63 -9.19 28.39
CA ILE A 131 19.32 -8.79 27.02
C ILE A 131 18.74 -9.94 26.19
N PRO A 132 19.40 -11.13 26.11
CA PRO A 132 18.83 -12.24 25.35
C PRO A 132 17.48 -12.75 25.90
N VAL A 133 17.31 -12.72 27.22
CA VAL A 133 16.04 -13.15 27.82
C VAL A 133 14.91 -12.21 27.41
N LEU A 134 15.13 -10.90 27.42
CA LEU A 134 14.16 -9.91 26.97
C LEU A 134 13.85 -10.06 25.49
N LEU A 135 14.87 -10.24 24.65
CA LEU A 135 14.68 -10.45 23.20
C LEU A 135 13.87 -11.71 22.88
N ILE A 136 14.13 -12.80 23.61
CA ILE A 136 13.35 -14.05 23.46
C ILE A 136 11.89 -13.80 23.89
N THR A 137 11.68 -13.10 25.00
CA THR A 137 10.32 -12.78 25.49
C THR A 137 9.56 -11.93 24.46
N PHE A 138 10.21 -10.93 23.82
CA PHE A 138 9.62 -10.14 22.76
C PHE A 138 9.31 -10.98 21.53
N GLY A 139 10.22 -11.86 21.12
CA GLY A 139 10.00 -12.77 20.01
C GLY A 139 8.79 -13.67 20.23
N VAL A 140 8.66 -14.27 21.41
CA VAL A 140 7.50 -15.08 21.78
C VAL A 140 6.22 -14.25 21.80
N ALA A 141 6.24 -13.06 22.36
CA ALA A 141 5.07 -12.16 22.38
C ALA A 141 4.64 -11.76 20.96
N ALA A 142 5.58 -11.48 20.05
CA ALA A 142 5.29 -11.17 18.66
C ALA A 142 4.67 -12.36 17.92
N ILE A 143 5.21 -13.56 18.12
CA ILE A 143 4.66 -14.80 17.53
C ILE A 143 3.24 -15.08 18.04
N LEU A 144 2.99 -14.89 19.33
CA LEU A 144 1.66 -15.04 19.92
C LEU A 144 0.66 -14.04 19.34
N ASN A 145 1.09 -12.78 19.16
CA ASN A 145 0.25 -11.75 18.55
C ASN A 145 -0.09 -12.08 17.09
N MET A 146 0.88 -12.52 16.31
CA MET A 146 0.63 -12.97 14.93
C MET A 146 -0.28 -14.20 14.88
N GLY A 147 -0.12 -15.15 15.81
CA GLY A 147 -0.95 -16.35 15.90
C GLY A 147 -2.39 -16.06 16.29
N THR A 148 -2.63 -15.11 17.21
CA THR A 148 -3.98 -14.69 17.57
C THR A 148 -4.68 -13.94 16.44
N ASN A 149 -3.95 -13.12 15.67
CA ASN A 149 -4.48 -12.45 14.49
C ASN A 149 -4.98 -13.44 13.43
N TYR A 150 -4.27 -14.55 13.23
CA TYR A 150 -4.71 -15.60 12.31
C TYR A 150 -6.07 -16.20 12.70
N TRP A 151 -6.38 -16.27 13.98
CA TRP A 151 -7.64 -16.88 14.48
C TRP A 151 -8.85 -15.94 14.33
N PHE A 152 -8.64 -14.63 14.28
CA PHE A 152 -9.70 -13.63 14.12
C PHE A 152 -10.05 -13.31 12.65
N GLY A 153 -9.40 -13.95 11.67
CA GLY A 153 -9.67 -13.77 10.24
C GLY A 153 -8.80 -12.67 9.58
N THR A 154 -9.28 -12.11 8.50
CA THR A 154 -8.54 -11.08 7.74
C THR A 154 -8.48 -9.76 8.52
N ILE A 155 -7.28 -9.39 8.91
CA ILE A 155 -6.98 -8.08 9.51
C ILE A 155 -6.28 -7.24 8.44
N SER A 156 -6.65 -5.95 8.34
CA SER A 156 -5.98 -5.01 7.47
C SER A 156 -4.46 -5.03 7.73
N SER A 157 -3.66 -5.06 6.67
CA SER A 157 -2.19 -5.03 6.74
C SER A 157 -1.67 -3.82 7.52
N ILE A 158 -2.34 -2.68 7.43
CA ILE A 158 -2.04 -1.46 8.20
C ILE A 158 -2.22 -1.71 9.70
N THR A 159 -3.35 -2.31 10.11
CA THR A 159 -3.63 -2.61 11.52
C THR A 159 -2.62 -3.59 12.10
N ASN A 160 -2.27 -4.65 11.34
CA ASN A 160 -1.26 -5.62 11.76
C ASN A 160 0.11 -4.96 11.99
N SER A 161 0.51 -4.09 11.08
CA SER A 161 1.77 -3.37 11.14
C SER A 161 1.85 -2.42 12.35
N ILE A 162 0.79 -1.66 12.60
CA ILE A 162 0.70 -0.75 13.75
C ILE A 162 0.71 -1.54 15.07
N ALA A 163 0.00 -2.67 15.13
CA ALA A 163 -0.05 -3.52 16.31
C ALA A 163 1.33 -4.05 16.72
N VAL A 164 2.14 -4.50 15.75
CA VAL A 164 3.51 -4.99 16.03
C VAL A 164 4.41 -3.88 16.57
N VAL A 165 4.36 -2.68 15.99
CA VAL A 165 5.16 -1.52 16.47
C VAL A 165 4.73 -1.08 17.86
N LEU A 166 3.42 -1.02 18.10
CA LEU A 166 2.88 -0.64 19.41
C LEU A 166 3.25 -1.66 20.49
N GLN A 167 3.15 -2.95 20.18
CA GLN A 167 3.56 -4.05 21.06
C GLN A 167 5.05 -3.95 21.41
N LEU A 168 5.89 -3.66 20.42
CA LEU A 168 7.32 -3.50 20.62
C LEU A 168 7.62 -2.30 21.56
N ALA A 169 6.96 -1.17 21.35
CA ALA A 169 7.12 0.02 22.18
C ALA A 169 6.72 -0.24 23.63
N LEU A 170 5.54 -0.83 23.85
CA LEU A 170 5.07 -1.18 25.20
C LEU A 170 5.97 -2.19 25.90
N ALA A 171 6.44 -3.20 25.17
CA ALA A 171 7.31 -4.22 25.70
C ALA A 171 8.66 -3.64 26.17
N ILE A 172 9.20 -2.64 25.47
CA ILE A 172 10.45 -1.95 25.87
C ILE A 172 10.26 -1.17 27.17
N ASP A 173 9.16 -0.42 27.27
CA ASP A 173 8.89 0.38 28.49
C ASP A 173 8.82 -0.52 29.72
N TYR A 174 8.11 -1.65 29.62
CA TYR A 174 8.05 -2.61 30.71
C TYR A 174 9.40 -3.26 31.01
N ALA A 175 10.18 -3.57 29.98
CA ALA A 175 11.50 -4.16 30.13
C ALA A 175 12.46 -3.22 30.86
N ILE A 176 12.49 -1.93 30.51
CA ILE A 176 13.33 -0.92 31.15
C ILE A 176 12.95 -0.75 32.61
N ILE A 177 11.65 -0.63 32.91
CA ILE A 177 11.15 -0.50 34.28
C ILE A 177 11.51 -1.72 35.12
N LEU A 178 11.38 -2.92 34.54
CA LEU A 178 11.72 -4.17 35.22
C LEU A 178 13.21 -4.27 35.51
N CYS A 179 14.06 -3.94 34.54
CA CYS A 179 15.52 -3.94 34.70
C CYS A 179 15.98 -2.93 35.77
N ASP A 180 15.39 -1.73 35.80
CA ASP A 180 15.75 -0.68 36.74
C ASP A 180 15.36 -1.02 38.19
N ARG A 181 14.32 -1.83 38.37
CA ARG A 181 13.84 -2.24 39.70
C ARG A 181 14.62 -3.42 40.29
N PHE A 182 15.27 -4.25 39.47
CA PHE A 182 16.02 -5.41 39.92
C PHE A 182 17.54 -5.19 39.97
N MET A 183 18.02 -3.99 39.66
CA MET A 183 19.40 -3.54 39.90
C MET A 183 19.50 -2.68 41.15
#